data_f042c3c11ba25a3ce49b8e76ba170cb7
#
_entry.id   f042c3c11ba25a3ce49b8e76ba170cb7
#
_cell.length_a   1.000
_cell.length_b   1.000
_cell.length_c   1.000
_cell.angle_alpha   90.00
_cell.angle_beta   90.00
_cell.angle_gamma   90.00
#
_symmetry.space_group_name_H-M   'P 1'
#
loop_
_entity.id
_entity.type
_entity.pdbx_description
1 polymer ?
#
loop_
_entity_poly.entity_id
_entity_poly.type
_entity_poly.pdbx_seq_one_letter_code
_entity_poly.pdbx_strand_id
1 'polypeptide(L)'
;MKLQALQVVAPAAFSDSAAPHVSDRYTHVKTSDIVERLMDRGFSIRSASQQKTQKRKAGHELFQRHRITMDLPEAKSFGSTAQLGNIFPTLSLVNSGDWSTNFMLAAGLFRLVCENGMIAPFGAANETLKVRHDRIDEDVNEGIERVIEKAPQLFQFAEDAINHKMTE
;
A
#
# COMPACT_ATOMS: atom_id res chain seq x y z
N MET A 1 8.83 8.26 5.40
CA MET A 1 7.87 9.35 5.79
C MET A 1 7.36 9.04 7.19
N LYS A 2 7.09 10.06 8.04
CA LYS A 2 6.47 9.89 9.37
C LYS A 2 4.95 9.96 9.28
N LEU A 3 4.22 9.39 10.26
CA LEU A 3 2.74 9.43 10.31
C LEU A 3 2.14 10.84 10.23
N GLN A 4 2.77 11.82 10.89
CA GLN A 4 2.32 13.22 10.81
C GLN A 4 2.38 13.78 9.38
N ALA A 5 3.42 13.43 8.62
CA ALA A 5 3.51 13.83 7.21
C ALA A 5 2.51 13.05 6.33
N LEU A 6 2.21 11.79 6.68
CA LEU A 6 1.17 11.01 6.02
C LEU A 6 -0.20 11.67 6.17
N GLN A 7 -0.52 12.16 7.37
CA GLN A 7 -1.80 12.82 7.65
C GLN A 7 -2.01 14.08 6.79
N VAL A 8 -0.94 14.80 6.48
CA VAL A 8 -0.99 15.98 5.60
C VAL A 8 -1.23 15.57 4.15
N VAL A 9 -0.56 14.51 3.68
CA VAL A 9 -0.60 14.08 2.26
C VAL A 9 -1.85 13.26 1.95
N ALA A 10 -2.30 12.42 2.88
CA ALA A 10 -3.43 11.53 2.72
C ALA A 10 -4.34 11.56 3.98
N PRO A 11 -5.03 12.67 4.24
CA PRO A 11 -5.92 12.79 5.41
C PRO A 11 -7.04 11.75 5.43
N ALA A 12 -7.50 11.26 4.27
CA ALA A 12 -8.50 10.20 4.18
C ALA A 12 -8.05 8.88 4.82
N ALA A 13 -6.74 8.63 4.95
CA ALA A 13 -6.22 7.46 5.65
C ALA A 13 -6.51 7.46 7.17
N PHE A 14 -6.81 8.62 7.74
CA PHE A 14 -7.07 8.83 9.16
C PHE A 14 -8.55 9.03 9.49
N SER A 15 -9.43 8.94 8.50
CA SER A 15 -10.88 9.03 8.75
C SER A 15 -11.37 7.92 9.67
N ASP A 16 -12.14 8.29 10.69
CA ASP A 16 -12.74 7.35 11.65
C ASP A 16 -14.08 6.78 11.15
N SER A 17 -14.59 7.26 10.01
CA SER A 17 -15.87 6.84 9.47
C SER A 17 -15.88 6.82 7.95
N ALA A 18 -16.83 6.08 7.40
CA ALA A 18 -17.16 6.12 5.97
C ALA A 18 -17.87 7.42 5.58
N ALA A 19 -17.91 7.70 4.28
CA ALA A 19 -18.65 8.82 3.75
C ALA A 19 -20.16 8.69 4.03
N PRO A 20 -20.90 9.77 4.34
CA PRO A 20 -22.31 9.70 4.73
C PRO A 20 -23.25 9.11 3.69
N HIS A 21 -22.84 9.07 2.42
CA HIS A 21 -23.66 8.57 1.32
C HIS A 21 -23.48 7.08 1.01
N VAL A 22 -22.54 6.39 1.70
CA VAL A 22 -22.37 4.94 1.50
C VAL A 22 -23.45 4.16 2.25
N SER A 23 -23.77 2.97 1.74
CA SER A 23 -24.81 2.15 2.36
C SER A 23 -24.35 1.50 3.66
N ASP A 24 -25.31 1.03 4.47
CA ASP A 24 -25.06 0.31 5.73
C ASP A 24 -24.27 -1.01 5.54
N ARG A 25 -24.16 -1.47 4.29
CA ARG A 25 -23.33 -2.65 3.96
C ARG A 25 -21.85 -2.34 3.85
N TYR A 26 -21.46 -1.05 3.85
CA TYR A 26 -20.09 -0.65 3.79
C TYR A 26 -19.43 -0.82 5.17
N THR A 27 -18.40 -1.64 5.24
CA THR A 27 -17.55 -1.74 6.42
C THR A 27 -16.34 -0.82 6.26
N HIS A 28 -16.20 0.13 7.17
CA HIS A 28 -15.09 1.06 7.18
C HIS A 28 -13.81 0.39 7.66
N VAL A 29 -12.72 0.59 6.91
CA VAL A 29 -11.36 0.18 7.29
C VAL A 29 -10.52 1.43 7.46
N LYS A 30 -10.11 1.71 8.68
CA LYS A 30 -9.22 2.83 8.98
C LYS A 30 -7.80 2.48 8.55
N THR A 31 -7.33 3.15 7.52
CA THR A 31 -6.05 2.84 6.88
C THR A 31 -4.86 3.12 7.80
N SER A 32 -4.93 4.18 8.62
CA SER A 32 -3.85 4.52 9.57
C SER A 32 -3.55 3.40 10.55
N ASP A 33 -4.58 2.69 11.05
CA ASP A 33 -4.39 1.60 12.02
C ASP A 33 -3.61 0.42 11.39
N ILE A 34 -3.87 0.15 10.11
CA ILE A 34 -3.12 -0.86 9.36
C ILE A 34 -1.68 -0.41 9.13
N VAL A 35 -1.47 0.86 8.78
CA VAL A 35 -0.13 1.43 8.59
C VAL A 35 0.68 1.38 9.88
N GLU A 36 0.09 1.72 11.01
CA GLU A 36 0.75 1.64 12.33
C GLU A 36 1.16 0.21 12.67
N ARG A 37 0.26 -0.76 12.49
CA ARG A 37 0.58 -2.20 12.68
C ARG A 37 1.73 -2.67 11.80
N LEU A 38 1.79 -2.20 10.55
CA LEU A 38 2.89 -2.51 9.64
C LEU A 38 4.20 -1.85 10.11
N MET A 39 4.13 -0.61 10.58
CA MET A 39 5.31 0.10 11.12
C MET A 39 5.86 -0.59 12.37
N ASP A 40 5.01 -1.11 13.26
CA ASP A 40 5.41 -1.90 14.43
C ASP A 40 6.15 -3.19 14.05
N ARG A 41 5.92 -3.69 12.84
CA ARG A 41 6.64 -4.83 12.25
C ARG A 41 7.86 -4.43 11.42
N GLY A 42 8.26 -3.17 11.50
CA GLY A 42 9.47 -2.67 10.85
C GLY A 42 9.30 -2.14 9.44
N PHE A 43 8.09 -2.16 8.86
CA PHE A 43 7.82 -1.50 7.59
C PHE A 43 7.99 0.02 7.73
N SER A 44 8.36 0.68 6.66
CA SER A 44 8.50 2.14 6.66
C SER A 44 7.77 2.78 5.50
N ILE A 45 7.09 3.90 5.75
CA ILE A 45 6.33 4.62 4.73
C ILE A 45 7.31 5.25 3.73
N ARG A 46 7.27 4.80 2.48
CA ARG A 46 8.03 5.35 1.35
C ARG A 46 7.36 6.59 0.79
N SER A 47 6.12 6.45 0.36
CA SER A 47 5.34 7.52 -0.23
C SER A 47 3.85 7.35 0.03
N ALA A 48 3.12 8.44 -0.13
CA ALA A 48 1.66 8.43 -0.09
C ALA A 48 1.11 9.39 -1.13
N SER A 49 -0.11 9.13 -1.56
CA SER A 49 -0.88 10.02 -2.42
C SER A 49 -2.36 9.89 -2.12
N GLN A 50 -3.10 10.97 -2.33
CA GLN A 50 -4.55 11.00 -2.24
C GLN A 50 -5.13 11.65 -3.48
N GLN A 51 -6.25 11.12 -3.97
CA GLN A 51 -6.99 11.71 -5.07
C GLN A 51 -7.50 13.09 -4.68
N LYS A 52 -7.29 14.06 -5.55
CA LYS A 52 -7.81 15.43 -5.32
C LYS A 52 -9.33 15.44 -5.38
N THR A 53 -9.95 16.09 -4.41
CA THR A 53 -11.39 16.29 -4.38
C THR A 53 -11.82 17.25 -5.48
N GLN A 54 -12.82 16.86 -6.26
CA GLN A 54 -13.41 17.78 -7.25
C GLN A 54 -14.18 18.89 -6.53
N LYS A 55 -14.18 20.11 -7.07
CA LYS A 55 -14.86 21.28 -6.46
C LYS A 55 -16.31 21.01 -6.04
N ARG A 56 -17.05 20.23 -6.84
CA ARG A 56 -18.44 19.83 -6.55
C ARG A 56 -18.59 18.85 -5.38
N LYS A 57 -17.50 18.29 -4.90
CA LYS A 57 -17.43 17.33 -3.78
C LYS A 57 -16.67 17.91 -2.59
N ALA A 58 -16.63 19.24 -2.44
CA ALA A 58 -16.01 19.88 -1.29
C ALA A 58 -16.60 19.30 0.02
N GLY A 59 -15.76 19.02 1.01
CA GLY A 59 -16.14 18.33 2.25
C GLY A 59 -15.96 16.80 2.20
N HIS A 60 -15.60 16.22 1.05
CA HIS A 60 -15.37 14.78 0.91
C HIS A 60 -13.86 14.41 0.95
N GLU A 61 -13.00 15.31 1.35
CA GLU A 61 -11.54 15.13 1.37
C GLU A 61 -11.12 13.92 2.23
N LEU A 62 -11.84 13.69 3.33
CA LEU A 62 -11.57 12.61 4.28
C LEU A 62 -12.00 11.22 3.78
N PHE A 63 -12.63 11.12 2.61
CA PHE A 63 -13.15 9.85 2.09
C PHE A 63 -12.53 9.45 0.76
N GLN A 64 -11.63 10.29 0.22
CA GLN A 64 -11.06 10.09 -1.10
C GLN A 64 -10.14 8.85 -1.16
N ARG A 65 -10.08 8.28 -2.36
CA ARG A 65 -9.12 7.22 -2.65
C ARG A 65 -7.70 7.70 -2.34
N HIS A 66 -6.99 6.88 -1.59
CA HIS A 66 -5.59 7.12 -1.25
C HIS A 66 -4.77 5.86 -1.45
N ARG A 67 -3.46 6.06 -1.66
CA ARG A 67 -2.47 5.00 -1.77
C ARG A 67 -1.31 5.30 -0.84
N ILE A 68 -0.84 4.29 -0.16
CA ILE A 68 0.35 4.34 0.68
C ILE A 68 1.27 3.22 0.21
N THR A 69 2.53 3.54 -0.04
CA THR A 69 3.57 2.56 -0.36
C THR A 69 4.55 2.47 0.79
N MET A 70 4.91 1.26 1.16
CA MET A 70 5.79 1.00 2.30
C MET A 70 6.95 0.11 1.86
N ASP A 71 8.13 0.40 2.41
CA ASP A 71 9.29 -0.46 2.30
C ASP A 71 9.20 -1.59 3.30
N LEU A 72 9.62 -2.76 2.89
CA LEU A 72 9.72 -3.92 3.77
C LEU A 72 10.91 -3.75 4.73
N PRO A 73 10.90 -4.41 5.91
CA PRO A 73 11.97 -4.29 6.90
C PRO A 73 13.35 -4.62 6.33
N GLU A 74 13.44 -5.67 5.52
CA GLU A 74 14.66 -6.16 4.89
C GLU A 74 15.15 -5.26 3.75
N ALA A 75 14.30 -4.42 3.15
CA ALA A 75 14.69 -3.51 2.06
C ALA A 75 15.80 -2.54 2.46
N LYS A 76 15.99 -2.30 3.76
CA LYS A 76 17.06 -1.47 4.28
C LYS A 76 18.44 -2.14 4.21
N SER A 77 18.48 -3.47 4.15
CA SER A 77 19.72 -4.25 4.03
C SER A 77 20.22 -4.39 2.59
N PHE A 78 19.33 -4.20 1.61
CA PHE A 78 19.72 -4.09 0.21
C PHE A 78 20.32 -2.70 -0.02
N GLY A 79 21.63 -2.62 -0.07
CA GLY A 79 22.33 -1.39 -0.43
C GLY A 79 21.72 -0.76 -1.67
N SER A 80 21.62 0.52 -1.67
CA SER A 80 20.95 1.44 -2.57
C SER A 80 20.10 0.81 -3.70
N THR A 81 18.88 1.28 -3.85
CA THR A 81 17.95 1.04 -4.97
C THR A 81 18.58 1.14 -6.37
N ALA A 82 19.81 1.61 -6.47
CA ALA A 82 20.60 1.71 -7.69
C ALA A 82 20.98 0.34 -8.31
N GLN A 83 21.07 -0.73 -7.53
CA GLN A 83 21.42 -2.05 -8.07
C GLN A 83 20.23 -2.75 -8.74
N LEU A 84 19.02 -2.45 -8.32
CA LEU A 84 17.78 -2.97 -8.93
C LEU A 84 17.25 -2.08 -10.06
N GLY A 85 17.93 -0.99 -10.38
CA GLY A 85 17.38 0.03 -11.24
C GLY A 85 16.14 0.67 -10.59
N ASN A 86 15.05 0.82 -11.36
CA ASN A 86 13.78 1.37 -10.86
C ASN A 86 12.84 0.29 -10.28
N ILE A 87 13.34 -0.90 -9.93
CA ILE A 87 12.54 -2.01 -9.37
C ILE A 87 12.85 -2.14 -7.89
N PHE A 88 11.84 -2.22 -7.06
CA PHE A 88 11.99 -2.37 -5.62
C PHE A 88 10.86 -3.20 -5.00
N PRO A 89 11.20 -4.01 -3.99
CA PRO A 89 10.20 -4.71 -3.22
C PRO A 89 9.45 -3.70 -2.33
N THR A 90 8.14 -3.71 -2.43
CA THR A 90 7.31 -2.79 -1.66
C THR A 90 5.94 -3.38 -1.37
N LEU A 91 5.30 -2.82 -0.38
CA LEU A 91 3.91 -3.07 -0.04
C LEU A 91 3.10 -1.84 -0.45
N SER A 92 2.05 -2.05 -1.23
CA SER A 92 1.13 -1.00 -1.68
C SER A 92 -0.24 -1.22 -1.06
N LEU A 93 -0.71 -0.24 -0.30
CA LEU A 93 -2.03 -0.19 0.27
C LEU A 93 -2.87 0.84 -0.46
N VAL A 94 -4.08 0.46 -0.90
CA VAL A 94 -5.05 1.35 -1.54
C VAL A 94 -6.40 1.20 -0.82
N ASN A 95 -7.03 2.33 -0.50
CA ASN A 95 -8.32 2.35 0.14
C ASN A 95 -9.12 3.63 -0.22
N SER A 96 -10.42 3.64 0.09
CA SER A 96 -11.26 4.84 0.06
C SER A 96 -12.37 4.71 1.09
N GLY A 97 -12.85 5.83 1.63
CA GLY A 97 -14.00 5.86 2.54
C GLY A 97 -15.34 6.10 1.84
N ASP A 98 -15.35 6.30 0.52
CA ASP A 98 -16.53 6.63 -0.30
C ASP A 98 -16.97 5.49 -1.24
N TRP A 99 -16.46 4.29 -1.02
CA TRP A 99 -16.70 3.10 -1.85
C TRP A 99 -16.22 3.22 -3.31
N SER A 100 -15.41 4.22 -3.64
CA SER A 100 -14.88 4.38 -4.99
C SER A 100 -13.82 3.34 -5.36
N THR A 101 -13.24 2.67 -4.38
CA THR A 101 -12.33 1.54 -4.57
C THR A 101 -12.48 0.51 -3.46
N ASN A 102 -12.08 -0.73 -3.73
CA ASN A 102 -11.95 -1.77 -2.71
C ASN A 102 -10.73 -1.51 -1.83
N PHE A 103 -10.73 -2.06 -0.61
CA PHE A 103 -9.51 -2.22 0.15
C PHE A 103 -8.58 -3.17 -0.58
N MET A 104 -7.33 -2.77 -0.77
CA MET A 104 -6.33 -3.58 -1.46
C MET A 104 -4.98 -3.43 -0.79
N LEU A 105 -4.37 -4.56 -0.47
CA LEU A 105 -3.01 -4.67 0.02
C LEU A 105 -2.23 -5.59 -0.91
N ALA A 106 -1.16 -5.09 -1.51
CA ALA A 106 -0.34 -5.84 -2.44
C ALA A 106 1.13 -5.76 -2.02
N ALA A 107 1.76 -6.91 -1.82
CA ALA A 107 3.21 -7.02 -1.66
C ALA A 107 3.82 -7.60 -2.93
N GLY A 108 4.95 -7.08 -3.35
CA GLY A 108 5.61 -7.55 -4.56
C GLY A 108 6.79 -6.69 -4.99
N LEU A 109 7.31 -7.02 -6.15
CA LEU A 109 8.26 -6.17 -6.85
C LEU A 109 7.48 -5.14 -7.67
N PHE A 110 7.84 -3.88 -7.49
CA PHE A 110 7.24 -2.79 -8.23
C PHE A 110 8.31 -1.99 -8.96
N ARG A 111 7.97 -1.58 -10.17
CA ARG A 111 8.81 -0.70 -10.98
C ARG A 111 8.31 0.74 -10.87
N LEU A 112 9.21 1.68 -10.65
CA LEU A 112 8.90 3.09 -10.81
C LEU A 112 8.71 3.40 -12.30
N VAL A 113 7.53 3.91 -12.66
CA VAL A 113 7.15 4.18 -14.05
C VAL A 113 7.38 5.63 -14.42
N CYS A 114 7.26 6.56 -13.46
CA CYS A 114 7.49 7.98 -13.68
C CYS A 114 7.99 8.68 -12.41
N GLU A 115 8.59 9.86 -12.60
CA GLU A 115 9.11 10.71 -11.52
C GLU A 115 8.04 11.14 -10.50
N ASN A 116 6.76 11.13 -10.88
CA ASN A 116 5.63 11.42 -9.99
C ASN A 116 5.29 10.27 -9.02
N GLY A 117 6.14 9.25 -8.94
CA GLY A 117 5.98 8.12 -8.00
C GLY A 117 4.95 7.07 -8.43
N MET A 118 4.54 7.05 -9.70
CA MET A 118 3.69 5.97 -10.22
C MET A 118 4.49 4.67 -10.24
N ILE A 119 3.94 3.64 -9.61
CA ILE A 119 4.52 2.30 -9.57
C ILE A 119 3.61 1.31 -10.30
N ALA A 120 4.22 0.32 -10.94
CA ALA A 120 3.54 -0.80 -11.56
C ALA A 120 4.13 -2.13 -11.07
N PRO A 121 3.33 -3.19 -10.92
CA PRO A 121 3.83 -4.52 -10.61
C PRO A 121 4.88 -4.97 -11.63
N PHE A 122 5.94 -5.62 -11.16
CA PHE A 122 7.00 -6.17 -11.98
C PHE A 122 7.16 -7.66 -11.73
N GLY A 123 7.06 -8.46 -12.80
CA GLY A 123 7.15 -9.92 -12.71
C GLY A 123 5.92 -10.59 -12.11
N ALA A 124 6.02 -11.90 -11.90
CA ALA A 124 4.95 -12.75 -11.38
C ALA A 124 4.93 -12.88 -9.84
N ALA A 125 5.98 -12.41 -9.17
CA ALA A 125 6.13 -12.55 -7.71
C ALA A 125 5.38 -11.43 -6.97
N ASN A 126 4.05 -11.48 -7.00
CA ASN A 126 3.21 -10.52 -6.31
C ASN A 126 2.12 -11.25 -5.52
N GLU A 127 1.95 -10.89 -4.27
CA GLU A 127 0.82 -11.32 -3.44
C GLU A 127 -0.15 -10.15 -3.28
N THR A 128 -1.41 -10.38 -3.54
CA THR A 128 -2.44 -9.33 -3.48
C THR A 128 -3.64 -9.80 -2.68
N LEU A 129 -3.96 -9.08 -1.62
CA LEU A 129 -5.24 -9.12 -0.94
C LEU A 129 -6.14 -8.02 -1.50
N LYS A 130 -7.31 -8.38 -1.99
CA LYS A 130 -8.35 -7.45 -2.43
C LYS A 130 -9.66 -7.83 -1.79
N VAL A 131 -10.19 -6.94 -0.96
CA VAL A 131 -11.44 -7.17 -0.21
C VAL A 131 -12.44 -6.05 -0.53
N ARG A 132 -13.68 -6.45 -0.79
CA ARG A 132 -14.78 -5.51 -0.96
C ARG A 132 -15.26 -5.04 0.41
N HIS A 133 -15.62 -3.78 0.50
CA HIS A 133 -16.09 -3.18 1.76
C HIS A 133 -17.41 -3.75 2.29
N ASP A 134 -18.17 -4.46 1.47
CA ASP A 134 -19.40 -5.16 1.88
C ASP A 134 -19.15 -6.61 2.36
N ARG A 135 -17.90 -7.04 2.42
CA ARG A 135 -17.45 -8.38 2.82
C ARG A 135 -16.21 -8.37 3.69
N ILE A 136 -16.00 -7.27 4.41
CA ILE A 136 -14.92 -7.15 5.37
C ILE A 136 -15.41 -7.81 6.67
N ASP A 137 -14.93 -9.01 6.91
CA ASP A 137 -15.07 -9.78 8.12
C ASP A 137 -13.66 -10.13 8.64
N GLU A 138 -13.51 -11.23 9.38
CA GLU A 138 -12.22 -11.66 9.95
C GLU A 138 -11.13 -11.89 8.91
N ASP A 139 -11.49 -12.11 7.64
CA ASP A 139 -10.57 -12.40 6.54
C ASP A 139 -9.56 -11.30 6.22
N VAL A 140 -9.87 -10.02 6.54
CA VAL A 140 -8.94 -8.92 6.25
C VAL A 140 -7.68 -9.02 7.10
N ASN A 141 -7.82 -9.32 8.38
CA ASN A 141 -6.69 -9.43 9.29
C ASN A 141 -5.82 -10.64 8.91
N GLU A 142 -6.44 -11.78 8.65
CA GLU A 142 -5.74 -12.98 8.18
C GLU A 142 -5.05 -12.72 6.83
N GLY A 143 -5.73 -12.05 5.91
CA GLY A 143 -5.17 -11.67 4.63
C GLY A 143 -3.97 -10.73 4.75
N ILE A 144 -4.00 -9.77 5.67
CA ILE A 144 -2.86 -8.88 5.97
C ILE A 144 -1.68 -9.70 6.49
N GLU A 145 -1.91 -10.60 7.47
CA GLU A 145 -0.85 -11.48 8.00
C GLU A 145 -0.22 -12.33 6.90
N ARG A 146 -1.03 -12.95 6.05
CA ARG A 146 -0.54 -13.76 4.92
C ARG A 146 0.33 -12.94 3.95
N VAL A 147 -0.06 -11.70 3.63
CA VAL A 147 0.74 -10.83 2.78
C VAL A 147 2.07 -10.48 3.45
N ILE A 148 2.06 -10.22 4.75
CA ILE A 148 3.26 -9.91 5.54
C ILE A 148 4.21 -11.11 5.61
N GLU A 149 3.68 -12.31 5.87
CA GLU A 149 4.48 -13.54 5.96
C GLU A 149 5.15 -13.91 4.63
N LYS A 150 4.49 -13.64 3.51
CA LYS A 150 5.05 -13.89 2.18
C LYS A 150 6.02 -12.81 1.69
N ALA A 151 6.00 -11.64 2.30
CA ALA A 151 6.85 -10.53 1.88
C ALA A 151 8.35 -10.88 1.85
N PRO A 152 8.96 -11.60 2.82
CA PRO A 152 10.36 -12.01 2.76
C PRO A 152 10.70 -12.89 1.55
N GLN A 153 9.79 -13.76 1.11
CA GLN A 153 10.01 -14.62 -0.06
C GLN A 153 10.15 -13.80 -1.35
N LEU A 154 9.49 -12.65 -1.43
CA LEU A 154 9.60 -11.73 -2.55
C LEU A 154 11.00 -11.10 -2.64
N PHE A 155 11.68 -10.94 -1.50
CA PHE A 155 13.07 -10.49 -1.46
C PHE A 155 14.01 -11.52 -2.02
N GLN A 156 13.92 -12.76 -1.56
CA GLN A 156 14.74 -13.85 -2.06
C GLN A 156 14.62 -13.97 -3.57
N PHE A 157 13.40 -13.90 -4.09
CA PHE A 157 13.16 -13.91 -5.54
C PHE A 157 13.81 -12.72 -6.25
N ALA A 158 13.80 -11.53 -5.64
CA ALA A 158 14.44 -10.35 -6.20
C ALA A 158 15.97 -10.50 -6.22
N GLU A 159 16.59 -11.01 -5.16
CA GLU A 159 18.01 -11.30 -5.09
C GLU A 159 18.42 -12.32 -6.16
N ASP A 160 17.69 -13.42 -6.27
CA ASP A 160 17.97 -14.47 -7.24
C ASP A 160 17.89 -13.95 -8.68
N ALA A 161 16.90 -13.10 -8.97
CA ALA A 161 16.73 -12.49 -10.28
C ALA A 161 17.86 -11.52 -10.65
N ILE A 162 18.43 -10.81 -9.66
CA ILE A 162 19.56 -9.90 -9.86
C ILE A 162 20.83 -10.71 -10.08
N ASN A 163 21.08 -11.69 -9.23
CA ASN A 163 22.27 -12.51 -9.30
C ASN A 163 22.35 -13.30 -10.61
N HIS A 164 21.21 -13.71 -11.17
CA HIS A 164 21.15 -14.41 -12.46
C HIS A 164 21.52 -13.52 -13.66
N LYS A 165 21.15 -12.23 -13.60
CA LYS A 165 21.52 -11.25 -14.66
C LYS A 165 22.97 -10.79 -14.62
N MET A 166 23.66 -10.97 -13.51
CA MET A 166 25.08 -10.58 -13.36
C MET A 166 26.04 -11.67 -13.81
N THR A 167 25.56 -12.86 -14.18
CA THR A 167 26.38 -14.01 -14.61
C THR A 167 26.35 -14.25 -16.11
N GLU A 168 25.64 -13.48 -16.91
CA GLU A 168 25.68 -13.42 -18.37
C GLU A 168 26.52 -12.22 -18.85
#